data_edfc4ff1721a2d19e741ce4f9e7ba6f9
#
_entry.id   edfc4ff1721a2d19e741ce4f9e7ba6f9
#
_cell.length_a   1.000
_cell.length_b   1.000
_cell.length_c   1.000
_cell.angle_alpha   90.00
_cell.angle_beta   90.00
_cell.angle_gamma   90.00
#
_symmetry.space_group_name_H-M   'P 1'
#
loop_
_entity.id
_entity.type
_entity.pdbx_description
1 polymer ?
#
loop_
_entity_poly.entity_id
_entity_poly.type
_entity_poly.pdbx_seq_one_letter_code
_entity_poly.pdbx_strand_id
1 'polypeptide(L)'
;DSGSISGIDIKSISCMFQENRLIPDLSAIDNVRIVLRGKPNRQEIRNNLLSILPDDSLDMPVNSLSGGMKRRVALARALSYPGKLIILDEPFTGLDKNTKLNVIDYILKMRNNRTLLIATHGTDDANLLGAEIIKLDKNIN
;
A
#
# COMPACT_ATOMS: atom_id res chain seq x y z
N ASP A 1 -16.63 18.65 9.43
CA ASP A 1 -17.14 18.16 8.14
C ASP A 1 -18.16 17.05 8.39
N SER A 2 -19.21 16.98 7.58
CA SER A 2 -20.26 15.95 7.66
C SER A 2 -20.45 15.31 6.29
N GLY A 3 -20.86 14.05 6.25
CA GLY A 3 -21.12 13.33 5.02
C GLY A 3 -21.48 11.86 5.29
N SER A 4 -21.88 11.15 4.23
CA SER A 4 -22.16 9.72 4.30
C SER A 4 -21.52 9.00 3.11
N ILE A 5 -21.02 7.79 3.37
CA ILE A 5 -20.52 6.89 2.33
C ILE A 5 -21.47 5.69 2.30
N SER A 6 -21.99 5.38 1.12
CA SER A 6 -22.92 4.26 0.91
C SER A 6 -22.36 3.31 -0.18
N GLY A 7 -22.91 2.10 -0.25
CA GLY A 7 -22.56 1.12 -1.28
C GLY A 7 -21.31 0.28 -1.03
N ILE A 8 -20.59 0.50 0.09
CA ILE A 8 -19.45 -0.32 0.46
C ILE A 8 -19.44 -0.65 1.96
N ASP A 9 -19.12 -1.91 2.28
CA ASP A 9 -18.88 -2.33 3.67
C ASP A 9 -17.48 -1.85 4.09
N ILE A 10 -17.40 -1.15 5.22
CA ILE A 10 -16.14 -0.63 5.79
C ILE A 10 -15.12 -1.76 6.02
N LYS A 11 -15.55 -2.98 6.33
CA LYS A 11 -14.69 -4.16 6.48
C LYS A 11 -14.10 -4.66 5.15
N SER A 12 -14.58 -4.14 4.03
CA SER A 12 -14.06 -4.44 2.70
C SER A 12 -13.13 -3.36 2.15
N ILE A 13 -12.75 -2.38 2.99
CA ILE A 13 -11.82 -1.31 2.63
C ILE A 13 -10.45 -1.62 3.23
N SER A 14 -9.42 -1.52 2.39
CA SER A 14 -8.02 -1.54 2.80
C SER A 14 -7.44 -0.14 2.68
N CYS A 15 -6.68 0.31 3.68
CA CYS A 15 -6.08 1.64 3.68
C CYS A 15 -4.58 1.59 3.98
N MET A 16 -3.82 2.36 3.21
CA MET A 16 -2.49 2.82 3.57
C MET A 16 -2.57 4.31 3.87
N PHE A 17 -2.25 4.69 5.10
CA PHE A 17 -2.25 6.08 5.55
C PHE A 17 -0.91 6.75 5.32
N GLN A 18 -0.86 8.08 5.40
CA GLN A 18 0.38 8.84 5.37
C GLN A 18 1.36 8.35 6.46
N GLU A 19 0.86 8.03 7.65
CA GLU A 19 1.62 7.31 8.67
C GLU A 19 1.60 5.81 8.39
N ASN A 20 2.75 5.14 8.51
CA ASN A 20 2.88 3.72 8.14
C ASN A 20 2.08 2.76 9.04
N ARG A 21 1.82 3.13 10.31
CA ARG A 21 1.03 2.36 11.30
C ARG A 21 1.39 0.87 11.36
N LEU A 22 2.69 0.58 11.25
CA LEU A 22 3.23 -0.77 11.36
C LEU A 22 3.35 -1.17 12.83
N ILE A 23 3.39 -2.49 13.10
CA ILE A 23 3.75 -3.02 14.41
C ILE A 23 5.27 -3.07 14.50
N PRO A 24 5.91 -2.25 15.35
CA PRO A 24 7.36 -1.97 15.28
C PRO A 24 8.26 -3.20 15.44
N ASP A 25 7.85 -4.11 16.33
CA ASP A 25 8.64 -5.28 16.71
C ASP A 25 8.41 -6.51 15.81
N LEU A 26 7.43 -6.43 14.91
CA LEU A 26 7.20 -7.47 13.91
C LEU A 26 8.06 -7.26 12.66
N SER A 27 8.43 -8.36 12.00
CA SER A 27 9.12 -8.33 10.71
C SER A 27 8.22 -7.77 9.60
N ALA A 28 8.83 -7.44 8.44
CA ALA A 28 8.07 -7.06 7.25
C ALA A 28 7.06 -8.15 6.86
N ILE A 29 7.49 -9.41 6.85
CA ILE A 29 6.62 -10.56 6.56
C ILE A 29 5.47 -10.65 7.55
N ASP A 30 5.74 -10.51 8.85
CA ASP A 30 4.72 -10.67 9.87
C ASP A 30 3.73 -9.49 9.90
N ASN A 31 4.17 -8.26 9.59
CA ASN A 31 3.28 -7.12 9.39
C ASN A 31 2.29 -7.33 8.22
N VAL A 32 2.70 -8.04 7.18
CA VAL A 32 1.80 -8.43 6.07
C VAL A 32 0.92 -9.61 6.46
N ARG A 33 1.48 -10.60 7.15
CA ARG A 33 0.78 -11.84 7.52
C ARG A 33 -0.46 -11.61 8.39
N ILE A 34 -0.40 -10.65 9.33
CA ILE A 34 -1.50 -10.40 10.27
C ILE A 34 -2.80 -9.92 9.64
N VAL A 35 -2.78 -9.40 8.42
CA VAL A 35 -3.98 -8.94 7.71
C VAL A 35 -4.57 -10.00 6.77
N LEU A 36 -3.88 -11.10 6.56
CA LEU A 36 -4.32 -12.20 5.72
C LEU A 36 -5.26 -13.13 6.49
N ARG A 37 -6.22 -13.74 5.79
CA ARG A 37 -7.14 -14.72 6.37
C ARG A 37 -6.58 -16.14 6.24
N GLY A 38 -6.99 -17.01 7.16
CA GLY A 38 -6.63 -18.43 7.13
C GLY A 38 -5.20 -18.71 7.59
N LYS A 39 -4.50 -19.61 6.89
CA LYS A 39 -3.09 -19.96 7.15
C LYS A 39 -2.22 -19.45 6.01
N PRO A 40 -1.83 -18.18 6.01
CA PRO A 40 -1.04 -17.60 4.92
C PRO A 40 0.34 -18.28 4.84
N ASN A 41 0.74 -18.60 3.61
CA ASN A 41 2.05 -19.18 3.33
C ASN A 41 3.14 -18.11 3.46
N ARG A 42 4.05 -18.28 4.43
CA ARG A 42 5.16 -17.34 4.68
C ARG A 42 6.07 -17.18 3.46
N GLN A 43 6.31 -18.25 2.71
CA GLN A 43 7.17 -18.19 1.51
C GLN A 43 6.50 -17.40 0.38
N GLU A 44 5.20 -17.48 0.24
CA GLU A 44 4.45 -16.68 -0.74
C GLU A 44 4.52 -15.19 -0.39
N ILE A 45 4.34 -14.83 0.88
CA ILE A 45 4.50 -13.45 1.35
C ILE A 45 5.92 -12.95 1.06
N ARG A 46 6.94 -13.75 1.39
CA ARG A 46 8.35 -13.44 1.10
C ARG A 46 8.56 -13.16 -0.39
N ASN A 47 8.13 -14.06 -1.26
CA ASN A 47 8.28 -13.92 -2.70
C ASN A 47 7.61 -12.65 -3.25
N ASN A 48 6.46 -12.27 -2.70
CA ASN A 48 5.79 -11.03 -3.06
C ASN A 48 6.56 -9.79 -2.61
N LEU A 49 7.11 -9.81 -1.39
CA LEU A 49 7.86 -8.68 -0.84
C LEU A 49 9.22 -8.45 -1.52
N LEU A 50 9.87 -9.49 -2.04
CA LEU A 50 11.15 -9.40 -2.75
C LEU A 50 11.14 -8.48 -3.96
N SER A 51 9.96 -8.20 -4.55
CA SER A 51 9.85 -7.26 -5.66
C SER A 51 9.99 -5.78 -5.23
N ILE A 52 9.84 -5.48 -3.95
CA ILE A 52 9.87 -4.10 -3.42
C ILE A 52 10.79 -3.90 -2.21
N LEU A 53 11.35 -4.96 -1.65
CA LEU A 53 12.23 -4.94 -0.47
C LEU A 53 13.43 -5.86 -0.68
N PRO A 54 14.61 -5.51 -0.14
CA PRO A 54 15.76 -6.42 -0.09
C PRO A 54 15.48 -7.65 0.78
N ASP A 55 16.05 -8.79 0.42
CA ASP A 55 15.82 -10.07 1.10
C ASP A 55 16.22 -10.05 2.58
N ASP A 56 17.36 -9.47 2.87
CA ASP A 56 17.91 -9.34 4.23
C ASP A 56 17.04 -8.53 5.19
N SER A 57 16.16 -7.66 4.65
CA SER A 57 15.26 -6.83 5.43
C SER A 57 13.93 -7.50 5.81
N LEU A 58 13.59 -8.63 5.17
CA LEU A 58 12.24 -9.20 5.27
C LEU A 58 11.94 -9.81 6.65
N ASP A 59 12.95 -10.34 7.32
CA ASP A 59 12.85 -10.96 8.64
C ASP A 59 13.25 -10.01 9.78
N MET A 60 13.75 -8.81 9.46
CA MET A 60 14.10 -7.80 10.46
C MET A 60 12.85 -7.12 11.04
N PRO A 61 12.84 -6.74 12.33
CA PRO A 61 11.81 -5.90 12.91
C PRO A 61 11.69 -4.58 12.14
N VAL A 62 10.47 -4.15 11.83
CA VAL A 62 10.30 -2.95 10.97
C VAL A 62 10.79 -1.65 11.62
N ASN A 63 10.97 -1.59 12.94
CA ASN A 63 11.57 -0.43 13.61
C ASN A 63 13.01 -0.18 13.14
N SER A 64 13.76 -1.21 12.73
CA SER A 64 15.14 -1.11 12.22
C SER A 64 15.23 -0.74 10.73
N LEU A 65 14.12 -0.75 9.99
CA LEU A 65 14.08 -0.45 8.57
C LEU A 65 14.15 1.06 8.30
N SER A 66 14.64 1.45 7.12
CA SER A 66 14.57 2.84 6.65
C SER A 66 13.11 3.31 6.47
N GLY A 67 12.90 4.62 6.45
CA GLY A 67 11.55 5.20 6.24
C GLY A 67 10.89 4.73 4.94
N GLY A 68 11.67 4.67 3.84
CA GLY A 68 11.19 4.19 2.55
C GLY A 68 10.86 2.68 2.57
N MET A 69 11.63 1.87 3.30
CA MET A 69 11.33 0.44 3.48
C MET A 69 10.06 0.24 4.30
N LYS A 70 9.90 0.98 5.42
CA LYS A 70 8.67 0.98 6.23
C LYS A 70 7.44 1.33 5.37
N ARG A 71 7.59 2.34 4.49
CA ARG A 71 6.52 2.74 3.58
C ARG A 71 6.10 1.60 2.65
N ARG A 72 7.07 0.89 2.06
CA ARG A 72 6.81 -0.27 1.19
C ARG A 72 6.19 -1.46 1.94
N VAL A 73 6.55 -1.68 3.22
CA VAL A 73 5.87 -2.69 4.06
C VAL A 73 4.41 -2.30 4.32
N ALA A 74 4.13 -1.02 4.63
CA ALA A 74 2.76 -0.53 4.84
C ALA A 74 1.91 -0.69 3.58
N LEU A 75 2.47 -0.37 2.40
CA LEU A 75 1.85 -0.59 1.11
C LEU A 75 1.53 -2.07 0.88
N ALA A 76 2.51 -2.95 1.07
CA ALA A 76 2.32 -4.39 0.88
C ALA A 76 1.24 -4.94 1.81
N ARG A 77 1.20 -4.50 3.07
CA ARG A 77 0.16 -4.88 4.02
C ARG A 77 -1.23 -4.44 3.54
N ALA A 78 -1.36 -3.20 3.07
CA ALA A 78 -2.63 -2.69 2.55
C ALA A 78 -3.09 -3.48 1.31
N LEU A 79 -2.20 -3.76 0.36
CA LEU A 79 -2.50 -4.53 -0.84
C LEU A 79 -2.81 -6.00 -0.56
N SER A 80 -2.29 -6.56 0.53
CA SER A 80 -2.53 -7.96 0.93
C SER A 80 -3.86 -8.17 1.65
N TYR A 81 -4.45 -7.14 2.24
CA TYR A 81 -5.76 -7.24 2.88
C TYR A 81 -6.84 -7.57 1.84
N PRO A 82 -7.73 -8.57 2.10
CA PRO A 82 -8.72 -9.05 1.12
C PRO A 82 -9.96 -8.15 1.03
N GLY A 83 -9.76 -6.84 0.88
CA GLY A 83 -10.82 -5.84 0.68
C GLY A 83 -11.20 -5.68 -0.79
N LYS A 84 -12.35 -5.07 -1.07
CA LYS A 84 -12.83 -4.72 -2.43
C LYS A 84 -12.31 -3.37 -2.90
N LEU A 85 -12.07 -2.45 -1.98
CA LEU A 85 -11.53 -1.11 -2.22
C LEU A 85 -10.18 -0.97 -1.53
N ILE A 86 -9.19 -0.48 -2.25
CA ILE A 86 -7.86 -0.15 -1.73
C ILE A 86 -7.71 1.37 -1.80
N ILE A 87 -7.38 1.99 -0.68
CA ILE A 87 -7.11 3.43 -0.58
C ILE A 87 -5.64 3.61 -0.20
N LEU A 88 -4.88 4.33 -1.02
CA LEU A 88 -3.48 4.62 -0.78
C LEU A 88 -3.27 6.12 -0.69
N ASP A 89 -2.73 6.56 0.45
CA ASP A 89 -2.43 7.97 0.70
C ASP A 89 -0.93 8.22 0.52
N GLU A 90 -0.57 9.01 -0.52
CA GLU A 90 0.79 9.37 -0.90
C GLU A 90 1.77 8.16 -1.00
N PRO A 91 1.44 7.08 -1.72
CA PRO A 91 2.23 5.84 -1.70
C PRO A 91 3.65 6.00 -2.28
N PHE A 92 3.89 7.06 -3.06
CA PHE A 92 5.15 7.27 -3.81
C PHE A 92 6.08 8.30 -3.16
N THR A 93 5.66 8.93 -2.07
CA THR A 93 6.45 9.98 -1.40
C THR A 93 7.81 9.46 -0.93
N GLY A 94 8.88 10.19 -1.29
CA GLY A 94 10.26 9.88 -0.90
C GLY A 94 10.90 8.71 -1.66
N LEU A 95 10.28 8.22 -2.75
CA LEU A 95 10.87 7.19 -3.60
C LEU A 95 11.66 7.82 -4.75
N ASP A 96 12.83 7.25 -5.05
CA ASP A 96 13.53 7.51 -6.29
C ASP A 96 12.77 6.92 -7.50
N LYS A 97 13.14 7.34 -8.71
CA LYS A 97 12.43 6.97 -9.94
C LYS A 97 12.34 5.45 -10.16
N ASN A 98 13.43 4.72 -9.92
CA ASN A 98 13.46 3.28 -10.18
C ASN A 98 12.63 2.53 -9.13
N THR A 99 12.77 2.89 -7.86
CA THR A 99 11.95 2.34 -6.79
C THR A 99 10.45 2.63 -7.01
N LYS A 100 10.11 3.83 -7.49
CA LYS A 100 8.72 4.19 -7.82
C LYS A 100 8.15 3.26 -8.90
N LEU A 101 8.87 2.99 -9.98
CA LEU A 101 8.42 2.08 -11.05
C LEU A 101 8.16 0.68 -10.50
N ASN A 102 9.08 0.12 -9.70
CA ASN A 102 8.90 -1.19 -9.08
C ASN A 102 7.66 -1.24 -8.17
N VAL A 103 7.40 -0.16 -7.44
CA VAL A 103 6.23 -0.04 -6.57
C VAL A 103 4.94 0.05 -7.38
N ILE A 104 4.93 0.76 -8.51
CA ILE A 104 3.79 0.83 -9.43
C ILE A 104 3.47 -0.56 -9.99
N ASP A 105 4.47 -1.28 -10.49
CA ASP A 105 4.31 -2.65 -11.00
C ASP A 105 3.76 -3.58 -9.91
N TYR A 106 4.27 -3.44 -8.68
CA TYR A 106 3.76 -4.19 -7.54
C TYR A 106 2.29 -3.89 -7.24
N ILE A 107 1.89 -2.61 -7.24
CA ILE A 107 0.49 -2.19 -7.05
C ILE A 107 -0.39 -2.80 -8.14
N LEU A 108 -0.01 -2.69 -9.41
CA LEU A 108 -0.79 -3.20 -10.54
C LEU A 108 -0.96 -4.72 -10.47
N LYS A 109 0.09 -5.45 -10.08
CA LYS A 109 0.04 -6.89 -9.86
C LYS A 109 -0.87 -7.27 -8.69
N MET A 110 -0.69 -6.60 -7.55
CA MET A 110 -1.34 -6.98 -6.28
C MET A 110 -2.79 -6.48 -6.18
N ARG A 111 -3.20 -5.47 -6.94
CA ARG A 111 -4.59 -4.97 -6.89
C ARG A 111 -5.62 -6.02 -7.33
N ASN A 112 -5.25 -6.93 -8.21
CA ASN A 112 -6.07 -8.09 -8.62
C ASN A 112 -7.55 -7.73 -8.93
N ASN A 113 -7.76 -6.81 -9.88
CA ASN A 113 -9.08 -6.28 -10.32
C ASN A 113 -9.91 -5.57 -9.23
N ARG A 114 -9.33 -5.27 -8.07
CA ARG A 114 -9.98 -4.46 -7.04
C ARG A 114 -9.99 -2.98 -7.43
N THR A 115 -10.95 -2.23 -6.92
CA THR A 115 -10.97 -0.79 -7.05
C THR A 115 -9.82 -0.18 -6.28
N LEU A 116 -9.07 0.72 -6.91
CA LEU A 116 -7.91 1.41 -6.34
C LEU A 116 -8.16 2.91 -6.37
N LEU A 117 -8.07 3.54 -5.21
CA LEU A 117 -8.11 4.99 -5.04
C LEU A 117 -6.77 5.45 -4.47
N ILE A 118 -6.12 6.36 -5.16
CA ILE A 118 -4.81 6.91 -4.74
C ILE A 118 -4.93 8.42 -4.57
N ALA A 119 -4.58 8.93 -3.40
CA ALA A 119 -4.32 10.34 -3.19
C ALA A 119 -2.83 10.60 -3.43
N THR A 120 -2.50 11.48 -4.38
CA THR A 120 -1.12 11.86 -4.71
C THR A 120 -1.07 13.27 -5.28
N HIS A 121 0.05 13.96 -5.09
CA HIS A 121 0.32 15.25 -5.72
C HIS A 121 0.96 15.12 -7.12
N GLY A 122 1.37 13.91 -7.52
CA GLY A 122 2.03 13.64 -8.79
C GLY A 122 1.06 13.27 -9.91
N THR A 123 0.81 14.15 -10.87
CA THR A 123 -0.03 13.83 -12.04
C THR A 123 0.55 12.74 -12.93
N ASP A 124 1.89 12.61 -12.99
CA ASP A 124 2.57 11.56 -13.77
C ASP A 124 2.28 10.15 -13.24
N ASP A 125 2.00 10.02 -11.94
CA ASP A 125 1.69 8.74 -11.30
C ASP A 125 0.41 8.12 -11.86
N ALA A 126 -0.60 8.95 -12.17
CA ALA A 126 -1.85 8.49 -12.76
C ALA A 126 -1.65 7.89 -14.16
N ASN A 127 -0.78 8.51 -14.98
CA ASN A 127 -0.46 8.00 -16.31
C ASN A 127 0.24 6.63 -16.23
N LEU A 128 1.18 6.47 -15.30
CA LEU A 128 1.90 5.21 -15.09
C LEU A 128 0.98 4.09 -14.58
N LEU A 129 -0.05 4.45 -13.81
CA LEU A 129 -1.05 3.51 -13.30
C LEU A 129 -2.18 3.20 -14.29
N GLY A 130 -2.28 3.95 -15.40
CA GLY A 130 -3.43 3.91 -16.31
C GLY A 130 -4.73 4.29 -15.60
N ALA A 131 -4.67 5.26 -14.69
CA ALA A 131 -5.78 5.65 -13.82
C ALA A 131 -6.46 6.93 -14.32
N GLU A 132 -7.74 7.07 -14.01
CA GLU A 132 -8.50 8.31 -14.18
C GLU A 132 -8.14 9.30 -13.06
N ILE A 133 -8.03 10.59 -13.42
CA ILE A 133 -7.70 11.65 -12.48
C ILE A 133 -8.97 12.37 -12.04
N ILE A 134 -9.24 12.40 -10.75
CA ILE A 134 -10.26 13.21 -10.10
C ILE A 134 -9.55 14.37 -9.41
N LYS A 135 -9.75 15.60 -9.90
CA LYS A 135 -9.21 16.81 -9.26
C LYS A 135 -10.15 17.27 -8.15
N LEU A 136 -9.60 17.44 -6.96
CA LEU A 136 -10.32 18.07 -5.85
C LEU A 136 -9.95 19.56 -5.83
N ASP A 137 -10.90 20.42 -6.18
CA ASP A 137 -10.72 21.86 -6.09
C ASP A 137 -10.77 22.33 -4.63
N LYS A 138 -9.85 23.23 -4.25
CA LYS A 138 -9.79 23.83 -2.91
C LYS A 138 -10.93 24.81 -2.58
N ASN A 139 -11.98 24.87 -3.39
CA ASN A 139 -13.12 25.76 -3.15
C ASN A 139 -14.13 25.12 -2.19
N ILE A 140 -13.70 24.97 -0.93
CA ILE A 140 -14.65 24.80 0.17
C ILE A 140 -14.44 26.04 1.06
N ASN A 141 -15.30 27.05 0.82
CA ASN A 141 -15.51 28.16 1.74
C ASN A 141 -16.09 27.66 3.06
#